data_225ae1229d095a24fc601522354631b5
#
_entry.id   225ae1229d095a24fc601522354631b5
#
_cell.length_a   1.000
_cell.length_b   1.000
_cell.length_c   1.000
_cell.angle_alpha   90.00
_cell.angle_beta   90.00
_cell.angle_gamma   90.00
#
_symmetry.space_group_name_H-M   'P 1'
#
loop_
_entity.id
_entity.type
_entity.pdbx_description
1 polymer ?
#
loop_
_entity_poly.entity_id
_entity_poly.type
_entity_poly.pdbx_seq_one_letter_code
_entity_poly.pdbx_strand_id
1 'polypeptide(L)'
;MFGRIQTVDNKVLYNISRMHKPALTKIMVASSRLGNAGFVWWAICIPFFVVPEWRKTGFNFVFALCLAHLMGEIIIKHLVKRTRPCHLLEDEEQIINRPRFYSFPSGHTTASFA
;
A
#
# COMPACT_ATOMS: atom_id res chain seq x y z
N MET A 1 -12.12 10.62 19.86
CA MET A 1 -10.70 10.68 19.45
C MET A 1 -10.54 10.50 17.94
N PHE A 2 -11.15 9.50 17.33
CA PHE A 2 -11.09 9.24 15.89
C PHE A 2 -11.62 10.36 14.99
N GLY A 3 -12.63 11.13 15.41
CA GLY A 3 -13.21 12.21 14.60
C GLY A 3 -12.24 13.35 14.27
N ARG A 4 -11.37 13.74 15.20
CA ARG A 4 -10.37 14.79 14.96
C ARG A 4 -9.29 14.33 13.97
N ILE A 5 -8.85 13.09 14.10
CA ILE A 5 -7.87 12.48 13.18
C ILE A 5 -8.46 12.40 11.77
N GLN A 6 -9.71 11.97 11.65
CA GLN A 6 -10.41 11.90 10.36
C GLN A 6 -10.57 13.28 9.71
N THR A 7 -10.85 14.31 10.49
CA THR A 7 -10.97 15.69 9.98
C THR A 7 -9.64 16.21 9.42
N VAL A 8 -8.53 15.95 10.12
CA VAL A 8 -7.17 16.32 9.65
C VAL A 8 -6.83 15.53 8.38
N ASP A 9 -7.08 14.23 8.37
CA ASP A 9 -6.84 13.33 7.24
C ASP A 9 -7.60 13.80 5.98
N ASN A 10 -8.89 14.10 6.11
CA ASN A 10 -9.71 14.61 5.01
C ASN A 10 -9.20 15.97 4.49
N LYS A 11 -8.73 16.85 5.38
CA LYS A 11 -8.18 18.16 4.98
C LYS A 11 -6.86 18.00 4.20
N VAL A 12 -6.00 17.12 4.65
CA VAL A 12 -4.75 16.78 3.94
C VAL A 12 -5.04 16.19 2.57
N LEU A 13 -5.96 15.22 2.49
CA LEU A 13 -6.37 14.60 1.23
C LEU A 13 -6.95 15.61 0.25
N TYR A 14 -7.81 16.51 0.72
CA TYR A 14 -8.38 17.58 -0.11
C TYR A 14 -7.30 18.52 -0.67
N ASN A 15 -6.34 18.91 0.15
CA ASN A 15 -5.23 19.76 -0.29
C ASN A 15 -4.35 19.05 -1.32
N ILE A 16 -4.06 17.75 -1.12
CA ILE A 16 -3.27 16.95 -2.06
C ILE A 16 -4.04 16.74 -3.37
N SER A 17 -5.35 16.50 -3.33
CA SER A 17 -6.17 16.32 -4.54
C SER A 17 -6.14 17.55 -5.47
N ARG A 18 -5.94 18.74 -4.93
CA ARG A 18 -5.81 19.99 -5.71
C ARG A 18 -4.43 20.20 -6.36
N MET A 19 -3.43 19.39 -5.99
CA MET A 19 -2.06 19.51 -6.50
C MET A 19 -1.82 18.67 -7.78
N HIS A 20 -2.86 18.32 -8.51
CA HIS A 20 -2.75 17.51 -9.71
C HIS A 20 -1.97 18.21 -10.83
N LYS A 21 -0.74 17.71 -11.05
CA LYS A 21 0.05 18.04 -12.25
C LYS A 21 0.18 16.74 -13.08
N PRO A 22 -0.04 16.76 -14.39
CA PRO A 22 -0.05 15.55 -15.23
C PRO A 22 1.21 14.70 -15.11
N ALA A 23 2.39 15.35 -15.02
CA ALA A 23 3.66 14.66 -14.86
C ALA A 23 3.76 13.97 -13.48
N LEU A 24 3.39 14.68 -12.40
CA LEU A 24 3.39 14.14 -11.04
C LEU A 24 2.43 12.96 -10.91
N THR A 25 1.23 13.09 -11.49
CA THR A 25 0.23 12.01 -11.51
C THR A 25 0.76 10.76 -12.19
N LYS A 26 1.43 10.88 -13.34
CA LYS A 26 2.03 9.74 -14.04
C LYS A 26 3.08 9.03 -13.19
N ILE A 27 3.97 9.78 -12.53
CA ILE A 27 5.00 9.23 -11.65
C ILE A 27 4.35 8.49 -10.46
N MET A 28 3.37 9.11 -9.82
CA MET A 28 2.68 8.53 -8.66
C MET A 28 1.92 7.25 -9.03
N VAL A 29 1.24 7.24 -10.18
CA VAL A 29 0.54 6.05 -10.69
C VAL A 29 1.53 4.93 -11.02
N ALA A 30 2.65 5.25 -11.68
CA ALA A 30 3.69 4.27 -11.99
C ALA A 30 4.30 3.67 -10.71
N SER A 31 4.66 4.50 -9.74
CA SER A 31 5.19 4.06 -8.44
C SER A 31 4.19 3.17 -7.69
N SER A 32 2.92 3.55 -7.69
CA SER A 32 1.85 2.75 -7.08
C SER A 32 1.69 1.39 -7.75
N ARG A 33 1.76 1.34 -9.09
CA ARG A 33 1.69 0.07 -9.84
C ARG A 33 2.87 -0.85 -9.56
N LEU A 34 4.09 -0.31 -9.46
CA LEU A 34 5.28 -1.07 -9.09
C LEU A 34 5.17 -1.69 -7.70
N GLY A 35 4.54 -0.97 -6.76
CA GLY A 35 4.31 -1.49 -5.40
C GLY A 35 3.16 -2.50 -5.29
N ASN A 36 2.32 -2.64 -6.33
CA ASN A 36 1.18 -3.55 -6.28
C ASN A 36 1.62 -5.01 -6.11
N ALA A 37 0.89 -5.74 -5.27
CA ALA A 37 1.16 -7.15 -4.95
C ALA A 37 2.60 -7.45 -4.48
N GLY A 38 3.36 -6.42 -4.10
CA GLY A 38 4.72 -6.58 -3.62
C GLY A 38 5.73 -7.01 -4.70
N PHE A 39 5.46 -6.81 -5.98
CA PHE A 39 6.33 -7.24 -7.09
C PHE A 39 7.79 -6.82 -6.92
N VAL A 40 8.04 -5.60 -6.44
CA VAL A 40 9.40 -5.12 -6.18
C VAL A 40 10.11 -6.00 -5.16
N TRP A 41 9.42 -6.39 -4.09
CA TRP A 41 9.97 -7.23 -3.03
C TRP A 41 10.25 -8.65 -3.51
N TRP A 42 9.37 -9.21 -4.34
CA TRP A 42 9.59 -10.50 -4.98
C TRP A 42 10.81 -10.47 -5.92
N ALA A 43 10.97 -9.40 -6.70
CA ALA A 43 12.15 -9.23 -7.56
C ALA A 43 13.45 -9.14 -6.73
N ILE A 44 13.42 -8.45 -5.59
CA ILE A 44 14.55 -8.37 -4.66
C ILE A 44 14.88 -9.74 -4.04
N CYS A 45 13.90 -10.63 -3.89
CA CYS A 45 14.14 -11.99 -3.37
C CYS A 45 15.00 -12.85 -4.30
N ILE A 46 14.95 -12.64 -5.61
CA ILE A 46 15.60 -13.52 -6.60
C ILE A 46 17.09 -13.74 -6.32
N PRO A 47 17.93 -12.72 -6.11
CA PRO A 47 19.34 -12.89 -5.82
C PRO A 47 19.61 -13.76 -4.58
N PHE A 48 18.77 -13.68 -3.56
CA PHE A 48 18.93 -14.45 -2.33
C PHE A 48 18.74 -15.96 -2.54
N PHE A 49 18.02 -16.36 -3.58
CA PHE A 49 17.86 -17.78 -3.91
C PHE A 49 18.90 -18.28 -4.90
N VAL A 50 19.45 -17.39 -5.74
CA VAL A 50 20.49 -17.73 -6.71
C VAL A 50 21.84 -17.99 -6.00
N VAL A 51 22.18 -17.17 -5.01
CA VAL A 51 23.42 -17.27 -4.24
C VAL A 51 23.22 -18.21 -3.05
N PRO A 52 23.92 -19.36 -3.01
CA PRO A 52 23.70 -20.40 -1.98
C PRO A 52 23.88 -19.89 -0.54
N GLU A 53 24.87 -19.01 -0.31
CA GLU A 53 25.22 -18.45 0.99
C GLU A 53 24.07 -17.57 1.55
N TRP A 54 23.24 -17.01 0.67
CA TRP A 54 22.17 -16.08 1.04
C TRP A 54 20.79 -16.73 1.19
N ARG A 55 20.66 -18.02 0.89
CA ARG A 55 19.38 -18.74 0.91
C ARG A 55 18.63 -18.63 2.24
N LYS A 56 19.35 -18.72 3.37
CA LYS A 56 18.71 -18.55 4.69
C LYS A 56 18.07 -17.18 4.84
N THR A 57 18.75 -16.12 4.39
CA THR A 57 18.24 -14.76 4.38
C THR A 57 17.02 -14.65 3.45
N GLY A 58 17.07 -15.28 2.27
CA GLY A 58 15.95 -15.33 1.33
C GLY A 58 14.69 -15.96 1.95
N PHE A 59 14.84 -17.08 2.64
CA PHE A 59 13.72 -17.72 3.36
C PHE A 59 13.14 -16.83 4.44
N ASN A 60 13.99 -16.20 5.27
CA ASN A 60 13.54 -15.26 6.30
C ASN A 60 12.81 -14.07 5.70
N PHE A 61 13.30 -13.54 4.58
CA PHE A 61 12.68 -12.42 3.88
C PHE A 61 11.29 -12.79 3.34
N VAL A 62 11.16 -13.94 2.68
CA VAL A 62 9.85 -14.44 2.21
C VAL A 62 8.91 -14.68 3.38
N PHE A 63 9.40 -15.28 4.46
CA PHE A 63 8.60 -15.51 5.66
C PHE A 63 8.09 -14.22 6.27
N ALA A 64 8.93 -13.19 6.38
CA ALA A 64 8.55 -11.86 6.87
C ALA A 64 7.47 -11.21 5.98
N LEU A 65 7.64 -11.27 4.65
CA LEU A 65 6.63 -10.75 3.71
C LEU A 65 5.29 -11.49 3.84
N CYS A 66 5.32 -12.81 3.94
CA CYS A 66 4.10 -13.61 4.12
C CYS A 66 3.41 -13.28 5.45
N LEU A 67 4.17 -13.16 6.54
CA LEU A 67 3.64 -12.81 7.84
C LEU A 67 3.05 -11.39 7.84
N ALA A 68 3.75 -10.42 7.25
CA ALA A 68 3.26 -9.05 7.10
C ALA A 68 1.97 -8.99 6.28
N HIS A 69 1.89 -9.76 5.20
CA HIS A 69 0.68 -9.86 4.38
C HIS A 69 -0.49 -10.47 5.18
N LEU A 70 -0.25 -11.59 5.86
CA LEU A 70 -1.26 -12.25 6.69
C LEU A 70 -1.79 -11.32 7.79
N MET A 71 -0.88 -10.70 8.53
CA MET A 71 -1.25 -9.80 9.62
C MET A 71 -1.92 -8.53 9.10
N GLY A 72 -1.34 -7.87 8.11
CA GLY A 72 -1.82 -6.59 7.58
C GLY A 72 -3.08 -6.74 6.73
N GLU A 73 -3.02 -7.52 5.67
CA GLU A 73 -4.10 -7.60 4.69
C GLU A 73 -5.28 -8.47 5.14
N ILE A 74 -5.02 -9.55 5.86
CA ILE A 74 -6.07 -10.48 6.23
C ILE A 74 -6.61 -10.16 7.62
N ILE A 75 -5.76 -10.06 8.65
CA ILE A 75 -6.23 -9.92 10.02
C ILE A 75 -6.61 -8.48 10.34
N ILE A 76 -5.64 -7.56 10.36
CA ILE A 76 -5.86 -6.18 10.84
C ILE A 76 -6.84 -5.44 9.94
N LYS A 77 -6.77 -5.63 8.64
CA LYS A 77 -7.65 -4.97 7.67
C LYS A 77 -9.12 -5.32 7.89
N HIS A 78 -9.41 -6.58 8.20
CA HIS A 78 -10.76 -7.04 8.47
C HIS A 78 -11.25 -6.72 9.89
N LEU A 79 -10.34 -6.52 10.85
CA LEU A 79 -10.70 -6.07 12.20
C LEU A 79 -11.02 -4.57 12.22
N VAL A 80 -10.20 -3.74 11.59
CA VAL A 80 -10.34 -2.28 11.63
C VAL A 80 -11.45 -1.78 10.68
N LYS A 81 -11.62 -2.39 9.52
CA LYS A 81 -12.66 -2.09 8.51
C LYS A 81 -12.77 -0.60 8.16
N ARG A 82 -11.66 0.12 8.14
CA ARG A 82 -11.66 1.55 7.83
C ARG A 82 -12.04 1.77 6.36
N THR A 83 -13.12 2.53 6.13
CA THR A 83 -13.53 2.93 4.78
C THR A 83 -12.46 3.79 4.12
N ARG A 84 -12.25 3.61 2.81
CA ARG A 84 -11.31 4.44 2.06
C ARG A 84 -11.90 5.82 1.78
N PRO A 85 -11.11 6.89 1.92
CA PRO A 85 -11.55 8.24 1.58
C PRO A 85 -12.01 8.40 0.12
N CYS A 86 -11.46 7.61 -0.80
CA CYS A 86 -11.85 7.63 -2.22
C CYS A 86 -13.30 7.22 -2.47
N HIS A 87 -13.97 6.55 -1.52
CA HIS A 87 -15.41 6.26 -1.63
C HIS A 87 -16.29 7.48 -1.30
N LEU A 88 -15.70 8.55 -0.77
CA LEU A 88 -16.37 9.82 -0.47
C LEU A 88 -16.22 10.84 -1.60
N LEU A 89 -15.34 10.58 -2.58
CA LEU A 89 -15.11 11.43 -3.74
C LEU A 89 -16.04 11.03 -4.89
N GLU A 90 -16.41 11.98 -5.72
CA GLU A 90 -17.15 11.72 -6.96
C GLU A 90 -16.31 10.93 -7.96
N ASP A 91 -16.96 10.18 -8.87
CA ASP A 91 -16.26 9.30 -9.80
C ASP A 91 -15.35 10.06 -10.77
N GLU A 92 -15.73 11.30 -11.13
CA GLU A 92 -14.96 12.18 -12.02
C GLU A 92 -13.61 12.63 -11.42
N GLU A 93 -13.46 12.61 -10.10
CA GLU A 93 -12.23 12.96 -9.40
C GLU A 93 -11.26 11.77 -9.25
N GLN A 94 -11.64 10.58 -9.69
CA GLN A 94 -10.85 9.37 -9.52
C GLN A 94 -9.82 9.20 -10.65
N ILE A 95 -8.55 9.18 -10.28
CA ILE A 95 -7.44 8.95 -11.23
C ILE A 95 -7.20 7.45 -11.45
N ILE A 96 -7.54 6.64 -10.45
CA ILE A 96 -7.31 5.18 -10.44
C ILE A 96 -8.60 4.48 -10.01
N ASN A 97 -8.85 3.30 -10.55
CA ASN A 97 -9.99 2.48 -10.15
C ASN A 97 -10.04 2.31 -8.62
N ARG A 98 -11.23 2.45 -8.04
CA ARG A 98 -11.45 2.33 -6.60
C ARG A 98 -11.01 0.96 -6.10
N PRO A 99 -10.06 0.90 -5.15
CA PRO A 99 -9.68 -0.38 -4.56
C PRO A 99 -10.83 -0.96 -3.74
N ARG A 100 -11.08 -2.26 -3.88
CA ARG A 100 -12.21 -2.95 -3.25
C ARG A 100 -12.07 -3.17 -1.75
N PHE A 101 -10.85 -3.09 -1.21
CA PHE A 101 -10.56 -3.44 0.19
C PHE A 101 -10.46 -2.21 1.09
N TYR A 102 -10.51 -2.44 2.42
CA TYR A 102 -10.39 -1.41 3.46
C TYR A 102 -9.09 -0.61 3.36
N SER A 103 -9.06 0.60 3.97
CA SER A 103 -7.95 1.54 3.83
C SER A 103 -6.78 1.30 4.77
N PHE A 104 -6.99 0.61 5.89
CA PHE A 104 -5.96 0.43 6.92
C PHE A 104 -5.80 -1.04 7.30
N PRO A 105 -4.57 -1.53 7.45
CA PRO A 105 -3.31 -0.87 7.11
C PRO A 105 -3.06 -0.79 5.60
N SER A 106 -2.08 0.03 5.19
CA SER A 106 -1.64 0.10 3.80
C SER A 106 -0.79 -1.12 3.46
N GLY A 107 -1.19 -1.90 2.47
CA GLY A 107 -0.43 -3.07 2.02
C GLY A 107 0.97 -2.74 1.53
N HIS A 108 1.15 -1.62 0.82
CA HIS A 108 2.46 -1.13 0.39
C HIS A 108 3.37 -0.83 1.59
N THR A 109 2.84 -0.12 2.59
CA THR A 109 3.59 0.21 3.80
C THR A 109 3.94 -1.06 4.57
N THR A 110 2.98 -1.96 4.79
CA THR A 110 3.21 -3.20 5.52
C THR A 110 4.30 -4.05 4.87
N ALA A 111 4.27 -4.21 3.54
CA ALA A 111 5.31 -4.94 2.80
C ALA A 111 6.68 -4.24 2.82
N SER A 112 6.73 -2.91 2.95
CA SER A 112 7.98 -2.14 2.97
C SER A 112 8.69 -2.16 4.32
N PHE A 113 7.98 -2.48 5.40
CA PHE A 113 8.53 -2.55 6.75
C PHE A 113 8.64 -4.00 7.27
N ALA A 114 8.33 -4.99 6.45
CA ALA A 114 8.54 -6.39 6.76
C ALA A 114 10.01 -6.80 6.60
#